data_e4ea53fab242737aa80db066ac2ce116
#
_entry.id   e4ea53fab242737aa80db066ac2ce116
#
_cell.length_a   1.000
_cell.length_b   1.000
_cell.length_c   1.000
_cell.angle_alpha   90.00
_cell.angle_beta   90.00
_cell.angle_gamma   90.00
#
_symmetry.space_group_name_H-M   'P 1'
#
loop_
_entity.id
_entity.type
_entity.pdbx_description
1 polymer ?
#
loop_
_entity_poly.entity_id
_entity_poly.type
_entity_poly.pdbx_seq_one_letter_code
_entity_poly.pdbx_strand_id
1 'polypeptide(L)'
;MTNSEKLFERGCRVLPGGVNSPVRAFRAVGGTPRFIVKGLGSHILDADGLEYIDYVGSWGPMILGHSHPDILKAVYDRMVCGLSFGAPTGLEVEMAEKMVSMLPGVEMVRMVNSGTEAVMSAVRLARGATGREKIIKFEGCYHGHSDAMLVGAGSGALTQGEPDSKGVTKGAARDTLMAQYNDLASVERLLEANDGAVAAVIVEPVAANMGVVPPEEGFLSGLRALCDKHGALLIFDEVITGFRLAAGSAKEYYGVQADLVTYGKIIGGGMPVGAYAGSRALMEQVAPTGPIYQAGTLSGNPVAMAAGLAQLNIITDHSEIYTVMETSASYLANHLRASAAKHGLSVQVNQIGSLMCPYFAENPVKCYADAKKSDTKRYAAYFNGMLKRGIYLAPSQFEAMFVSSVHTQNDLACTVQAAEETFAEMAE
;
A
#
# COMPACT_ATOMS: atom_id res chain seq x y z
N MET A 1 -11.63 32.65 5.25
CA MET A 1 -11.15 31.66 4.26
C MET A 1 -9.66 31.42 4.51
N THR A 2 -9.29 30.20 4.88
CA THR A 2 -7.89 29.81 5.11
C THR A 2 -7.10 29.70 3.79
N ASN A 3 -5.79 29.55 3.86
CA ASN A 3 -4.99 29.34 2.65
C ASN A 3 -5.30 27.99 2.00
N SER A 4 -5.53 26.94 2.79
CA SER A 4 -5.95 25.64 2.30
C SER A 4 -7.30 25.71 1.56
N GLU A 5 -8.29 26.45 2.09
CA GLU A 5 -9.58 26.68 1.40
C GLU A 5 -9.40 27.41 0.05
N LYS A 6 -8.59 28.46 0.01
CA LYS A 6 -8.29 29.20 -1.22
C LYS A 6 -7.58 28.32 -2.26
N LEU A 7 -6.62 27.49 -1.82
CA LEU A 7 -5.89 26.57 -2.69
C LEU A 7 -6.81 25.47 -3.21
N PHE A 8 -7.70 24.93 -2.37
CA PHE A 8 -8.66 23.91 -2.77
C PHE A 8 -9.66 24.46 -3.80
N GLU A 9 -10.22 25.66 -3.57
CA GLU A 9 -11.10 26.33 -4.54
C GLU A 9 -10.40 26.53 -5.89
N ARG A 10 -9.16 27.01 -5.89
CA ARG A 10 -8.35 27.15 -7.11
C ARG A 10 -8.07 25.80 -7.76
N GLY A 11 -7.72 24.79 -6.95
CA GLY A 11 -7.48 23.43 -7.42
C GLY A 11 -8.70 22.83 -8.12
N CYS A 12 -9.90 23.01 -7.58
CA CYS A 12 -11.15 22.53 -8.19
C CYS A 12 -11.43 23.09 -9.59
N ARG A 13 -10.83 24.24 -9.95
CA ARG A 13 -10.99 24.83 -11.29
C ARG A 13 -10.10 24.17 -12.35
N VAL A 14 -9.01 23.49 -11.94
CA VAL A 14 -7.98 22.98 -12.86
C VAL A 14 -7.63 21.51 -12.64
N LEU A 15 -8.05 20.93 -11.52
CA LEU A 15 -7.84 19.52 -11.18
C LEU A 15 -9.19 18.85 -10.88
N PRO A 16 -9.46 17.66 -11.38
CA PRO A 16 -10.68 16.92 -11.04
C PRO A 16 -10.83 16.74 -9.52
N GLY A 17 -11.83 17.40 -8.92
CA GLY A 17 -12.06 17.40 -7.48
C GLY A 17 -10.98 18.09 -6.65
N GLY A 18 -10.14 18.94 -7.26
CA GLY A 18 -9.08 19.71 -6.60
C GLY A 18 -7.83 18.92 -6.21
N VAL A 19 -7.69 17.66 -6.63
CA VAL A 19 -6.63 16.72 -6.20
C VAL A 19 -6.18 15.82 -7.35
N ASN A 20 -4.98 15.22 -7.19
CA ASN A 20 -4.43 14.24 -8.14
C ASN A 20 -4.66 12.78 -7.67
N SER A 21 -5.33 12.57 -6.54
CA SER A 21 -5.78 11.24 -6.07
C SER A 21 -7.06 11.40 -5.25
N PRO A 22 -8.12 10.59 -5.52
CA PRO A 22 -9.47 10.85 -5.01
C PRO A 22 -9.58 10.94 -3.49
N VAL A 23 -8.87 10.11 -2.74
CA VAL A 23 -8.92 10.07 -1.27
C VAL A 23 -8.46 11.39 -0.63
N ARG A 24 -7.57 12.13 -1.29
CA ARG A 24 -7.04 13.41 -0.80
C ARG A 24 -8.09 14.53 -0.74
N ALA A 25 -9.26 14.36 -1.37
CA ALA A 25 -10.31 15.37 -1.44
C ALA A 25 -11.20 15.43 -0.18
N PHE A 26 -10.95 14.64 0.85
CA PHE A 26 -11.71 14.58 2.13
C PHE A 26 -13.20 14.26 1.97
N ARG A 27 -13.62 13.71 0.83
CA ARG A 27 -15.05 13.45 0.57
C ARG A 27 -15.69 12.49 1.58
N ALA A 28 -14.93 11.51 2.07
CA ALA A 28 -15.42 10.52 3.02
C ALA A 28 -15.55 11.06 4.46
N VAL A 29 -14.79 12.12 4.80
CA VAL A 29 -14.73 12.68 6.16
C VAL A 29 -15.25 14.10 6.27
N GLY A 30 -15.48 14.75 5.13
CA GLY A 30 -15.91 16.15 5.05
C GLY A 30 -14.79 17.14 5.34
N GLY A 31 -15.14 18.44 5.26
CA GLY A 31 -14.20 19.53 5.47
C GLY A 31 -13.32 19.81 4.26
N THR A 32 -12.29 20.63 4.47
CA THR A 32 -11.35 21.05 3.43
C THR A 32 -10.01 20.32 3.60
N PRO A 33 -9.47 19.73 2.52
CA PRO A 33 -8.13 19.12 2.56
C PRO A 33 -7.07 20.11 3.01
N ARG A 34 -6.09 19.64 3.80
CA ARG A 34 -4.92 20.42 4.17
C ARG A 34 -3.92 20.42 3.02
N PHE A 35 -3.42 21.62 2.65
CA PHE A 35 -2.38 21.77 1.65
C PHE A 35 -1.03 21.85 2.35
N ILE A 36 -0.24 20.79 2.24
CA ILE A 36 1.01 20.63 2.96
C ILE A 36 2.14 21.38 2.25
N VAL A 37 2.93 22.12 3.00
CA VAL A 37 4.06 22.94 2.48
C VAL A 37 5.42 22.39 2.95
N LYS A 38 5.45 21.58 4.01
CA LYS A 38 6.70 21.02 4.54
C LYS A 38 6.42 19.73 5.30
N GLY A 39 7.37 18.80 5.29
CA GLY A 39 7.41 17.65 6.17
C GLY A 39 8.80 17.50 6.77
N LEU A 40 8.89 17.12 8.05
CA LEU A 40 10.16 16.86 8.76
C LEU A 40 9.93 15.80 9.83
N GLY A 41 10.70 14.72 9.79
CA GLY A 41 10.52 13.60 10.72
C GLY A 41 9.10 13.04 10.65
N SER A 42 8.41 12.95 11.78
CA SER A 42 7.02 12.49 11.91
C SER A 42 5.97 13.58 11.66
N HIS A 43 6.38 14.81 11.32
CA HIS A 43 5.50 15.96 11.26
C HIS A 43 5.33 16.54 9.85
N ILE A 44 4.16 17.11 9.59
CA ILE A 44 3.85 17.90 8.39
C ILE A 44 3.27 19.26 8.78
N LEU A 45 3.58 20.28 7.98
CA LEU A 45 3.12 21.65 8.15
C LEU A 45 2.22 22.04 6.97
N ASP A 46 1.03 22.56 7.25
CA ASP A 46 0.13 23.03 6.21
C ASP A 46 0.35 24.49 5.79
N ALA A 47 -0.35 24.93 4.74
CA ALA A 47 -0.30 26.28 4.18
C ALA A 47 -0.90 27.36 5.12
N ASP A 48 -1.57 26.95 6.16
CA ASP A 48 -2.15 27.81 7.19
C ASP A 48 -1.24 27.95 8.43
N GLY A 49 -0.06 27.26 8.42
CA GLY A 49 0.93 27.29 9.48
C GLY A 49 0.62 26.34 10.63
N LEU A 50 -0.29 25.39 10.44
CA LEU A 50 -0.61 24.36 11.43
C LEU A 50 0.26 23.13 11.23
N GLU A 51 0.82 22.61 12.31
CA GLU A 51 1.63 21.41 12.32
C GLU A 51 0.83 20.19 12.78
N TYR A 52 1.12 19.03 12.20
CA TYR A 52 0.43 17.78 12.50
C TYR A 52 1.43 16.63 12.63
N ILE A 53 1.18 15.72 13.58
CA ILE A 53 1.81 14.39 13.62
C ILE A 53 1.17 13.56 12.49
N ASP A 54 1.98 13.04 11.57
CA ASP A 54 1.52 12.42 10.33
C ASP A 54 1.54 10.89 10.39
N TYR A 55 0.37 10.28 10.40
CA TYR A 55 0.19 8.83 10.29
C TYR A 55 -0.20 8.37 8.87
N VAL A 56 -0.18 9.24 7.89
CA VAL A 56 -0.34 8.89 6.47
C VAL A 56 1.01 8.52 5.85
N GLY A 57 2.07 9.23 6.23
CA GLY A 57 3.44 8.95 5.77
C GLY A 57 3.54 8.85 4.26
N SER A 58 2.85 9.76 3.52
CA SER A 58 2.72 9.73 2.05
C SER A 58 2.14 8.42 1.50
N TRP A 59 1.24 7.76 2.25
CA TRP A 59 0.64 6.44 1.97
C TRP A 59 1.65 5.28 2.10
N GLY A 60 2.62 5.44 3.00
CA GLY A 60 3.53 4.40 3.40
C GLY A 60 5.02 4.55 3.04
N PRO A 61 5.46 5.31 2.03
CA PRO A 61 6.89 5.41 1.70
C PRO A 61 7.76 6.00 2.80
N MET A 62 7.22 6.86 3.67
CA MET A 62 7.99 7.59 4.69
C MET A 62 8.29 6.75 5.93
N ILE A 63 8.87 5.56 5.77
CA ILE A 63 9.24 4.67 6.87
C ILE A 63 10.31 5.29 7.81
N LEU A 64 11.19 6.13 7.25
CA LEU A 64 12.21 6.90 7.96
C LEU A 64 11.79 8.35 8.25
N GLY A 65 10.48 8.64 8.10
CA GLY A 65 9.93 9.99 8.22
C GLY A 65 10.20 10.89 7.01
N HIS A 66 9.70 12.12 7.11
CA HIS A 66 9.87 13.14 6.09
C HIS A 66 11.28 13.73 6.11
N SER A 67 11.80 14.07 4.94
CA SER A 67 13.04 14.85 4.75
C SER A 67 14.26 14.25 5.47
N HIS A 68 14.40 12.91 5.42
CA HIS A 68 15.59 12.25 6.01
C HIS A 68 16.87 12.81 5.36
N PRO A 69 17.87 13.28 6.15
CA PRO A 69 19.00 14.02 5.63
C PRO A 69 19.83 13.23 4.61
N ASP A 70 20.06 11.93 4.83
CA ASP A 70 20.88 11.13 3.91
C ASP A 70 20.14 10.84 2.60
N ILE A 71 18.81 10.68 2.63
CA ILE A 71 18.02 10.55 1.41
C ILE A 71 18.04 11.85 0.62
N LEU A 72 17.82 13.00 1.29
CA LEU A 72 17.89 14.31 0.64
C LEU A 72 19.28 14.57 0.04
N LYS A 73 20.34 14.19 0.76
CA LYS A 73 21.72 14.30 0.26
C LYS A 73 21.92 13.46 -1.00
N ALA A 74 21.51 12.19 -0.99
CA ALA A 74 21.63 11.29 -2.15
C ALA A 74 20.86 11.85 -3.38
N VAL A 75 19.65 12.37 -3.15
CA VAL A 75 18.86 13.04 -4.19
C VAL A 75 19.57 14.27 -4.73
N TYR A 76 20.07 15.15 -3.86
CA TYR A 76 20.77 16.37 -4.25
C TYR A 76 22.05 16.05 -5.05
N ASP A 77 22.91 15.18 -4.54
CA ASP A 77 24.15 14.78 -5.19
C ASP A 77 23.90 14.18 -6.58
N ARG A 78 22.75 13.47 -6.75
CA ARG A 78 22.41 12.89 -8.03
C ARG A 78 21.78 13.89 -9.00
N MET A 79 20.87 14.75 -8.52
CA MET A 79 20.16 15.67 -9.40
C MET A 79 21.08 16.69 -10.09
N VAL A 80 22.19 17.07 -9.47
CA VAL A 80 23.16 17.99 -10.10
C VAL A 80 23.91 17.36 -11.27
N CYS A 81 23.90 16.02 -11.41
CA CYS A 81 24.49 15.29 -12.55
C CYS A 81 23.49 15.10 -13.71
N GLY A 82 22.21 15.47 -13.51
CA GLY A 82 21.14 15.33 -14.50
C GLY A 82 19.97 14.51 -14.00
N LEU A 83 18.78 14.86 -14.44
CA LEU A 83 17.52 14.28 -13.94
C LEU A 83 17.09 13.02 -14.68
N SER A 84 17.47 12.86 -15.96
CA SER A 84 17.08 11.72 -16.81
C SER A 84 17.92 11.73 -18.08
N PHE A 85 18.21 10.54 -18.64
CA PHE A 85 19.13 10.44 -19.76
C PHE A 85 18.57 9.69 -20.98
N GLY A 86 17.49 8.93 -20.83
CA GLY A 86 17.02 8.02 -21.87
C GLY A 86 18.02 6.89 -22.19
N ALA A 87 18.93 6.62 -21.25
CA ALA A 87 19.98 5.61 -21.30
C ALA A 87 20.14 4.96 -19.91
N PRO A 88 20.65 3.71 -19.82
CA PRO A 88 20.86 3.04 -18.53
C PRO A 88 21.90 3.76 -17.68
N THR A 89 21.76 3.64 -16.36
CA THR A 89 22.68 4.19 -15.36
C THR A 89 23.20 3.10 -14.42
N GLY A 90 24.36 3.32 -13.79
CA GLY A 90 24.89 2.38 -12.78
C GLY A 90 23.94 2.20 -11.58
N LEU A 91 23.23 3.27 -11.18
CA LEU A 91 22.28 3.23 -10.06
C LEU A 91 21.10 2.27 -10.28
N GLU A 92 20.70 2.01 -11.53
CA GLU A 92 19.67 1.00 -11.82
C GLU A 92 20.17 -0.41 -11.49
N VAL A 93 21.45 -0.68 -11.81
CA VAL A 93 22.09 -1.96 -11.50
C VAL A 93 22.25 -2.11 -9.99
N GLU A 94 22.81 -1.10 -9.31
CA GLU A 94 22.98 -1.09 -7.86
C GLU A 94 21.66 -1.28 -7.12
N MET A 95 20.58 -0.63 -7.57
CA MET A 95 19.25 -0.78 -6.99
C MET A 95 18.70 -2.20 -7.17
N ALA A 96 18.87 -2.78 -8.37
CA ALA A 96 18.45 -4.15 -8.64
C ALA A 96 19.23 -5.17 -7.80
N GLU A 97 20.58 -5.01 -7.72
CA GLU A 97 21.46 -5.84 -6.89
C GLU A 97 21.07 -5.74 -5.40
N LYS A 98 20.83 -4.52 -4.91
CA LYS A 98 20.38 -4.30 -3.53
C LYS A 98 19.08 -5.02 -3.25
N MET A 99 18.06 -4.86 -4.11
CA MET A 99 16.78 -5.55 -3.94
C MET A 99 16.93 -7.07 -3.98
N VAL A 100 17.68 -7.60 -4.94
CA VAL A 100 17.94 -9.05 -5.04
C VAL A 100 18.63 -9.58 -3.78
N SER A 101 19.60 -8.84 -3.23
CA SER A 101 20.31 -9.25 -2.01
C SER A 101 19.43 -9.29 -0.75
N MET A 102 18.37 -8.48 -0.71
CA MET A 102 17.47 -8.37 0.44
C MET A 102 16.27 -9.32 0.36
N LEU A 103 15.84 -9.70 -0.84
CA LEU A 103 14.54 -10.33 -1.07
C LEU A 103 14.66 -11.84 -1.28
N PRO A 104 14.11 -12.69 -0.36
CA PRO A 104 14.17 -14.14 -0.50
C PRO A 104 13.56 -14.64 -1.82
N GLY A 105 14.30 -15.46 -2.59
CA GLY A 105 13.82 -16.08 -3.82
C GLY A 105 13.58 -15.12 -5.00
N VAL A 106 14.05 -13.89 -4.93
CA VAL A 106 14.10 -12.95 -6.05
C VAL A 106 15.48 -13.01 -6.70
N GLU A 107 15.50 -13.22 -8.01
CA GLU A 107 16.75 -13.30 -8.79
C GLU A 107 16.90 -12.19 -9.80
N MET A 108 15.79 -11.57 -10.23
CA MET A 108 15.77 -10.44 -11.15
C MET A 108 14.65 -9.45 -10.82
N VAL A 109 14.92 -8.18 -11.09
CA VAL A 109 14.00 -7.04 -10.86
C VAL A 109 13.88 -6.21 -12.13
N ARG A 110 12.69 -5.72 -12.43
CA ARG A 110 12.44 -4.70 -13.45
C ARG A 110 11.80 -3.49 -12.80
N MET A 111 12.47 -2.34 -12.93
CA MET A 111 11.96 -1.05 -12.42
C MET A 111 10.88 -0.47 -13.34
N VAL A 112 9.89 0.17 -12.73
CA VAL A 112 8.82 0.94 -13.36
C VAL A 112 8.54 2.20 -12.53
N ASN A 113 7.50 3.01 -12.86
CA ASN A 113 7.31 4.33 -12.22
C ASN A 113 6.22 4.32 -11.12
N SER A 114 5.47 3.25 -10.96
CA SER A 114 4.36 3.17 -9.98
C SER A 114 4.01 1.73 -9.64
N GLY A 115 3.32 1.52 -8.51
CA GLY A 115 2.73 0.23 -8.18
C GLY A 115 1.73 -0.27 -9.22
N THR A 116 0.95 0.64 -9.84
CA THR A 116 0.05 0.28 -10.94
C THR A 116 0.80 -0.33 -12.13
N GLU A 117 1.91 0.28 -12.54
CA GLU A 117 2.74 -0.27 -13.63
C GLU A 117 3.38 -1.60 -13.23
N ALA A 118 3.81 -1.75 -11.98
CA ALA A 118 4.38 -2.98 -11.46
C ALA A 118 3.37 -4.13 -11.53
N VAL A 119 2.17 -3.93 -11.00
CA VAL A 119 1.09 -4.95 -11.04
C VAL A 119 0.66 -5.24 -12.46
N MET A 120 0.42 -4.22 -13.29
CA MET A 120 0.05 -4.40 -14.71
C MET A 120 1.08 -5.26 -15.45
N SER A 121 2.36 -5.05 -15.17
CA SER A 121 3.45 -5.78 -15.80
C SER A 121 3.58 -7.21 -15.26
N ALA A 122 3.44 -7.41 -13.94
CA ALA A 122 3.46 -8.74 -13.32
C ALA A 122 2.29 -9.61 -13.80
N VAL A 123 1.09 -9.05 -13.91
CA VAL A 123 -0.10 -9.75 -14.47
C VAL A 123 0.12 -10.12 -15.94
N ARG A 124 0.67 -9.20 -16.75
CA ARG A 124 1.01 -9.50 -18.14
C ARG A 124 2.05 -10.60 -18.24
N LEU A 125 3.08 -10.56 -17.37
CA LEU A 125 4.10 -11.59 -17.31
C LEU A 125 3.50 -12.95 -16.92
N ALA A 126 2.64 -13.00 -15.90
CA ALA A 126 1.98 -14.22 -15.48
C ALA A 126 1.14 -14.84 -16.60
N ARG A 127 0.36 -14.02 -17.31
CA ARG A 127 -0.41 -14.47 -18.48
C ARG A 127 0.49 -15.00 -19.61
N GLY A 128 1.55 -14.28 -19.94
CA GLY A 128 2.50 -14.66 -20.99
C GLY A 128 3.26 -15.94 -20.65
N ALA A 129 3.69 -16.10 -19.42
CA ALA A 129 4.47 -17.24 -18.95
C ALA A 129 3.63 -18.53 -18.86
N THR A 130 2.35 -18.42 -18.52
CA THR A 130 1.45 -19.58 -18.37
C THR A 130 0.65 -19.89 -19.64
N GLY A 131 0.53 -18.94 -20.57
CA GLY A 131 -0.38 -19.02 -21.71
C GLY A 131 -1.87 -18.96 -21.30
N ARG A 132 -2.18 -18.54 -20.09
CA ARG A 132 -3.53 -18.48 -19.53
C ARG A 132 -4.00 -17.03 -19.40
N GLU A 133 -5.32 -16.79 -19.33
CA GLU A 133 -5.87 -15.45 -19.41
C GLU A 133 -6.41 -14.91 -18.08
N LYS A 134 -6.93 -15.79 -17.20
CA LYS A 134 -7.67 -15.37 -16.00
C LYS A 134 -6.76 -15.07 -14.82
N ILE A 135 -7.18 -14.11 -14.01
CA ILE A 135 -6.53 -13.72 -12.75
C ILE A 135 -7.55 -13.80 -11.62
N ILE A 136 -7.16 -14.35 -10.48
CA ILE A 136 -7.94 -14.24 -9.25
C ILE A 136 -7.36 -13.11 -8.41
N LYS A 137 -8.19 -12.18 -7.94
CA LYS A 137 -7.87 -11.16 -6.93
C LYS A 137 -8.89 -11.22 -5.79
N PHE A 138 -8.68 -10.43 -4.74
CA PHE A 138 -9.52 -10.45 -3.55
C PHE A 138 -10.35 -9.18 -3.41
N GLU A 139 -11.59 -9.34 -2.90
CA GLU A 139 -12.44 -8.21 -2.54
C GLU A 139 -11.74 -7.32 -1.51
N GLY A 140 -11.84 -6.00 -1.69
CA GLY A 140 -11.23 -5.02 -0.81
C GLY A 140 -9.73 -4.79 -1.02
N CYS A 141 -9.03 -5.66 -1.77
CA CYS A 141 -7.65 -5.44 -2.17
C CYS A 141 -7.54 -4.49 -3.38
N TYR A 142 -6.54 -3.61 -3.34
CA TYR A 142 -6.26 -2.66 -4.41
C TYR A 142 -4.90 -2.95 -5.06
N HIS A 143 -4.92 -3.08 -6.38
CA HIS A 143 -3.74 -3.46 -7.15
C HIS A 143 -3.44 -2.45 -8.28
N GLY A 144 -3.64 -1.16 -7.99
CA GLY A 144 -3.52 -0.10 -8.99
C GLY A 144 -4.77 0.06 -9.85
N HIS A 145 -4.69 0.96 -10.83
CA HIS A 145 -5.86 1.38 -11.61
C HIS A 145 -5.79 0.98 -13.09
N SER A 146 -5.10 -0.12 -13.42
CA SER A 146 -5.24 -0.74 -14.74
C SER A 146 -6.62 -1.40 -14.87
N ASP A 147 -7.20 -1.41 -16.06
CA ASP A 147 -8.58 -1.86 -16.30
C ASP A 147 -8.86 -3.26 -15.74
N ALA A 148 -7.92 -4.19 -15.90
CA ALA A 148 -8.06 -5.54 -15.36
C ALA A 148 -8.09 -5.61 -13.82
N MET A 149 -7.63 -4.57 -13.13
CA MET A 149 -7.60 -4.51 -11.65
C MET A 149 -8.73 -3.66 -11.06
N LEU A 150 -9.40 -2.83 -11.88
CA LEU A 150 -10.60 -2.06 -11.49
C LEU A 150 -11.86 -2.91 -11.66
N VAL A 151 -11.92 -3.98 -10.89
CA VAL A 151 -12.96 -5.00 -10.94
C VAL A 151 -13.44 -5.28 -9.51
N GLY A 152 -14.75 -5.20 -9.31
CA GLY A 152 -15.45 -5.53 -8.08
C GLY A 152 -16.18 -6.86 -8.13
N ALA A 153 -16.76 -7.28 -7.01
CA ALA A 153 -17.58 -8.47 -6.95
C ALA A 153 -18.95 -8.23 -7.63
N GLY A 154 -19.31 -9.11 -8.56
CA GLY A 154 -20.67 -9.17 -9.10
C GLY A 154 -21.67 -9.82 -8.13
N SER A 155 -22.96 -9.82 -8.47
CA SER A 155 -24.06 -10.26 -7.63
C SER A 155 -24.24 -11.78 -7.45
N GLY A 156 -23.23 -12.62 -7.73
CA GLY A 156 -23.33 -14.07 -7.60
C GLY A 156 -22.02 -14.78 -7.27
N ALA A 157 -22.07 -15.87 -6.53
CA ALA A 157 -20.93 -16.58 -5.92
C ALA A 157 -19.93 -17.23 -6.92
N LEU A 158 -20.19 -17.19 -8.22
CA LEU A 158 -19.33 -17.68 -9.30
C LEU A 158 -19.15 -16.61 -10.39
N THR A 159 -19.33 -15.35 -10.07
CA THR A 159 -19.44 -14.26 -11.02
C THR A 159 -18.10 -13.79 -11.55
N GLN A 160 -18.06 -13.64 -12.87
CA GLN A 160 -17.09 -12.80 -13.55
C GLN A 160 -17.12 -11.41 -12.93
N GLY A 161 -15.94 -10.78 -12.77
CA GLY A 161 -15.85 -9.46 -12.21
C GLY A 161 -16.65 -8.42 -12.98
N GLU A 162 -17.34 -7.54 -12.25
CA GLU A 162 -18.01 -6.38 -12.82
C GLU A 162 -17.08 -5.15 -12.74
N PRO A 163 -17.09 -4.26 -13.75
CA PRO A 163 -16.29 -3.04 -13.69
C PRO A 163 -16.63 -2.15 -12.49
N ASP A 164 -15.63 -1.80 -11.68
CA ASP A 164 -15.77 -0.84 -10.56
C ASP A 164 -15.73 0.62 -11.02
N SER A 165 -15.35 0.86 -12.26
CA SER A 165 -15.24 2.21 -12.81
C SER A 165 -15.92 2.32 -14.16
N LYS A 166 -16.60 3.44 -14.40
CA LYS A 166 -17.03 3.80 -15.74
C LYS A 166 -15.81 3.92 -16.66
N GLY A 167 -15.90 3.36 -17.86
CA GLY A 167 -14.82 3.33 -18.84
C GLY A 167 -14.04 2.02 -18.86
N VAL A 168 -14.07 1.22 -17.80
CA VAL A 168 -13.58 -0.16 -17.84
C VAL A 168 -14.55 -1.00 -18.66
N THR A 169 -14.03 -1.67 -19.69
CA THR A 169 -14.86 -2.50 -20.57
C THR A 169 -15.17 -3.84 -19.92
N LYS A 170 -16.33 -4.44 -20.26
CA LYS A 170 -16.66 -5.80 -19.81
C LYS A 170 -15.61 -6.82 -20.25
N GLY A 171 -14.99 -6.62 -21.42
CA GLY A 171 -13.90 -7.46 -21.91
C GLY A 171 -12.65 -7.41 -21.03
N ALA A 172 -12.29 -6.25 -20.49
CA ALA A 172 -11.15 -6.10 -19.59
C ALA A 172 -11.42 -6.72 -18.19
N ALA A 173 -12.68 -6.62 -17.72
CA ALA A 173 -13.09 -7.15 -16.41
C ALA A 173 -13.36 -8.66 -16.41
N ARG A 174 -13.79 -9.22 -17.54
CA ARG A 174 -14.25 -10.62 -17.68
C ARG A 174 -13.25 -11.67 -17.18
N ASP A 175 -11.97 -11.41 -17.39
CA ASP A 175 -10.90 -12.35 -17.09
C ASP A 175 -10.28 -12.14 -15.69
N THR A 176 -10.93 -11.31 -14.85
CA THR A 176 -10.57 -11.11 -13.45
C THR A 176 -11.66 -11.67 -12.55
N LEU A 177 -11.32 -12.67 -11.77
CA LEU A 177 -12.20 -13.37 -10.85
C LEU A 177 -12.00 -12.84 -9.43
N MET A 178 -13.10 -12.78 -8.66
CA MET A 178 -13.10 -12.21 -7.32
C MET A 178 -13.23 -13.31 -6.26
N ALA A 179 -12.24 -13.41 -5.37
CA ALA A 179 -12.26 -14.26 -4.18
C ALA A 179 -12.47 -13.42 -2.91
N GLN A 180 -12.77 -14.07 -1.81
CA GLN A 180 -12.82 -13.45 -0.49
C GLN A 180 -11.49 -13.58 0.23
N TYR A 181 -11.01 -12.49 0.82
CA TYR A 181 -9.78 -12.51 1.63
C TYR A 181 -10.01 -13.33 2.90
N ASN A 182 -9.02 -14.14 3.28
CA ASN A 182 -9.10 -15.11 4.37
C ASN A 182 -10.09 -16.29 4.12
N ASP A 183 -10.50 -16.55 2.87
CA ASP A 183 -11.34 -17.70 2.50
C ASP A 183 -10.68 -18.52 1.38
N LEU A 184 -9.89 -19.54 1.76
CA LEU A 184 -9.25 -20.46 0.81
C LEU A 184 -10.27 -21.24 -0.03
N ALA A 185 -11.43 -21.57 0.54
CA ALA A 185 -12.47 -22.31 -0.17
C ALA A 185 -13.04 -21.48 -1.34
N SER A 186 -13.09 -20.14 -1.22
CA SER A 186 -13.50 -19.26 -2.31
C SER A 186 -12.52 -19.33 -3.48
N VAL A 187 -11.22 -19.39 -3.20
CA VAL A 187 -10.15 -19.50 -4.20
C VAL A 187 -10.17 -20.88 -4.88
N GLU A 188 -10.30 -21.95 -4.09
CA GLU A 188 -10.35 -23.32 -4.61
C GLU A 188 -11.51 -23.51 -5.58
N ARG A 189 -12.73 -23.06 -5.18
CA ARG A 189 -13.90 -23.09 -6.10
C ARG A 189 -13.66 -22.36 -7.42
N LEU A 190 -12.98 -21.20 -7.39
CA LEU A 190 -12.67 -20.44 -8.60
C LEU A 190 -11.64 -21.15 -9.48
N LEU A 191 -10.62 -21.75 -8.87
CA LEU A 191 -9.60 -22.53 -9.59
C LEU A 191 -10.22 -23.76 -10.25
N GLU A 192 -11.05 -24.52 -9.53
CA GLU A 192 -11.75 -25.71 -10.04
C GLU A 192 -12.74 -25.35 -11.17
N ALA A 193 -13.53 -24.28 -11.00
CA ALA A 193 -14.49 -23.84 -12.01
C ALA A 193 -13.84 -23.27 -13.28
N ASN A 194 -12.53 -22.94 -13.22
CA ASN A 194 -11.74 -22.37 -14.31
C ASN A 194 -10.45 -23.18 -14.54
N ASP A 195 -10.54 -24.50 -14.42
CA ASP A 195 -9.37 -25.39 -14.51
C ASP A 195 -8.54 -25.12 -15.77
N GLY A 196 -7.22 -24.99 -15.56
CA GLY A 196 -6.27 -24.67 -16.62
C GLY A 196 -6.38 -23.26 -17.23
N ALA A 197 -7.30 -22.38 -16.78
CA ALA A 197 -7.48 -21.06 -17.34
C ALA A 197 -6.92 -19.91 -16.47
N VAL A 198 -6.64 -20.17 -15.19
CA VAL A 198 -6.12 -19.16 -14.27
C VAL A 198 -4.60 -19.06 -14.40
N ALA A 199 -4.12 -17.88 -14.80
CA ALA A 199 -2.71 -17.55 -14.92
C ALA A 199 -2.07 -17.30 -13.54
N ALA A 200 -2.76 -16.55 -12.70
CA ALA A 200 -2.25 -16.21 -11.37
C ALA A 200 -3.35 -15.88 -10.36
N VAL A 201 -2.98 -16.04 -9.08
CA VAL A 201 -3.68 -15.44 -7.93
C VAL A 201 -2.83 -14.27 -7.45
N ILE A 202 -3.40 -13.06 -7.38
CA ILE A 202 -2.74 -11.88 -6.83
C ILE A 202 -3.35 -11.51 -5.48
N VAL A 203 -2.49 -11.28 -4.49
CA VAL A 203 -2.91 -10.97 -3.12
C VAL A 203 -2.00 -9.92 -2.48
N GLU A 204 -2.57 -8.99 -1.72
CA GLU A 204 -1.80 -8.21 -0.73
C GLU A 204 -1.51 -9.14 0.46
N PRO A 205 -0.25 -9.41 0.84
CA PRO A 205 0.05 -10.29 2.01
C PRO A 205 -0.58 -9.79 3.31
N VAL A 206 -0.71 -8.49 3.47
CA VAL A 206 -1.61 -7.83 4.41
C VAL A 206 -2.47 -6.89 3.58
N ALA A 207 -3.77 -7.08 3.60
CA ALA A 207 -4.68 -6.18 2.90
C ALA A 207 -4.72 -4.84 3.62
N ALA A 208 -4.28 -3.77 2.96
CA ALA A 208 -4.12 -2.45 3.54
C ALA A 208 -4.91 -1.35 2.77
N ASN A 209 -5.86 -1.77 1.91
CA ASN A 209 -6.78 -0.90 1.17
C ASN A 209 -8.25 -1.12 1.55
N MET A 210 -8.49 -1.90 2.60
CA MET A 210 -9.78 -2.03 3.29
C MET A 210 -9.63 -1.76 4.82
N GLY A 211 -8.72 -0.86 5.15
CA GLY A 211 -8.09 -0.69 6.44
C GLY A 211 -6.88 -1.60 6.54
N VAL A 212 -6.62 -2.23 7.68
CA VAL A 212 -5.55 -3.22 7.85
C VAL A 212 -6.17 -4.56 8.22
N VAL A 213 -6.13 -5.52 7.31
CA VAL A 213 -6.62 -6.89 7.53
C VAL A 213 -5.45 -7.86 7.34
N PRO A 214 -4.88 -8.38 8.42
CA PRO A 214 -3.84 -9.41 8.35
C PRO A 214 -4.40 -10.73 7.76
N PRO A 215 -3.55 -11.53 7.11
CA PRO A 215 -3.93 -12.88 6.74
C PRO A 215 -4.13 -13.74 8.00
N GLU A 216 -5.16 -14.57 8.02
CA GLU A 216 -5.31 -15.60 9.05
C GLU A 216 -4.23 -16.66 8.90
N GLU A 217 -3.95 -17.37 9.99
CA GLU A 217 -2.97 -18.45 9.99
C GLU A 217 -3.29 -19.48 8.90
N GLY A 218 -2.30 -19.84 8.12
CA GLY A 218 -2.44 -20.79 7.02
C GLY A 218 -3.01 -20.21 5.72
N PHE A 219 -3.51 -18.96 5.67
CA PHE A 219 -4.10 -18.41 4.46
C PHE A 219 -3.08 -18.28 3.31
N LEU A 220 -1.95 -17.61 3.53
CA LEU A 220 -0.94 -17.43 2.48
C LEU A 220 -0.28 -18.74 2.04
N SER A 221 0.02 -19.65 2.98
CA SER A 221 0.56 -20.96 2.66
C SER A 221 -0.46 -21.84 1.93
N GLY A 222 -1.74 -21.72 2.26
CA GLY A 222 -2.83 -22.36 1.54
C GLY A 222 -2.98 -21.83 0.11
N LEU A 223 -2.84 -20.52 -0.11
CA LEU A 223 -2.80 -19.95 -1.47
C LEU A 223 -1.64 -20.51 -2.29
N ARG A 224 -0.45 -20.63 -1.68
CA ARG A 224 0.72 -21.24 -2.35
C ARG A 224 0.40 -22.68 -2.78
N ALA A 225 -0.14 -23.48 -1.87
CA ALA A 225 -0.50 -24.87 -2.16
C ALA A 225 -1.57 -25.02 -3.25
N LEU A 226 -2.59 -24.14 -3.25
CA LEU A 226 -3.61 -24.13 -4.29
C LEU A 226 -3.03 -23.70 -5.65
N CYS A 227 -2.16 -22.70 -5.68
CA CYS A 227 -1.48 -22.29 -6.91
C CYS A 227 -0.62 -23.42 -7.47
N ASP A 228 0.14 -24.12 -6.62
CA ASP A 228 0.96 -25.27 -7.04
C ASP A 228 0.08 -26.41 -7.60
N LYS A 229 -1.02 -26.76 -6.91
CA LYS A 229 -1.98 -27.79 -7.32
C LYS A 229 -2.56 -27.54 -8.71
N HIS A 230 -2.88 -26.29 -9.04
CA HIS A 230 -3.54 -25.90 -10.28
C HIS A 230 -2.58 -25.31 -11.34
N GLY A 231 -1.29 -25.22 -11.04
CA GLY A 231 -0.27 -24.64 -11.92
C GLY A 231 -0.51 -23.18 -12.25
N ALA A 232 -1.12 -22.44 -11.33
CA ALA A 232 -1.24 -20.99 -11.39
C ALA A 232 -0.05 -20.33 -10.67
N LEU A 233 0.32 -19.12 -11.07
CA LEU A 233 1.35 -18.36 -10.35
C LEU A 233 0.74 -17.63 -9.14
N LEU A 234 1.51 -17.52 -8.07
CA LEU A 234 1.17 -16.66 -6.92
C LEU A 234 1.91 -15.33 -7.06
N ILE A 235 1.17 -14.23 -7.06
CA ILE A 235 1.71 -12.87 -7.08
C ILE A 235 1.44 -12.23 -5.72
N PHE A 236 2.51 -11.84 -5.00
CA PHE A 236 2.39 -10.97 -3.84
C PHE A 236 2.45 -9.51 -4.29
N ASP A 237 1.37 -8.77 -4.04
CA ASP A 237 1.42 -7.31 -4.14
C ASP A 237 1.97 -6.74 -2.84
N GLU A 238 3.27 -6.48 -2.85
CA GLU A 238 3.99 -5.90 -1.74
C GLU A 238 4.26 -4.39 -1.91
N VAL A 239 3.43 -3.71 -2.66
CA VAL A 239 3.53 -2.24 -2.81
C VAL A 239 3.39 -1.52 -1.46
N ILE A 240 2.63 -2.07 -0.49
CA ILE A 240 2.54 -1.54 0.88
C ILE A 240 3.44 -2.33 1.83
N THR A 241 3.41 -3.65 1.79
CA THR A 241 4.09 -4.53 2.77
C THR A 241 5.58 -4.66 2.52
N GLY A 242 6.04 -4.44 1.29
CA GLY A 242 7.44 -4.58 0.90
C GLY A 242 8.36 -3.66 1.69
N PHE A 243 9.38 -4.22 2.31
CA PHE A 243 10.32 -3.54 3.19
C PHE A 243 9.68 -2.86 4.41
N ARG A 244 8.39 -3.11 4.69
CA ARG A 244 7.67 -2.55 5.82
C ARG A 244 7.52 -3.53 6.98
N LEU A 245 7.20 -4.78 6.68
CA LEU A 245 7.03 -5.81 7.73
C LEU A 245 8.37 -6.37 8.19
N ALA A 246 9.30 -6.54 7.25
CA ALA A 246 10.66 -6.99 7.46
C ALA A 246 11.57 -6.47 6.33
N ALA A 247 12.89 -6.58 6.49
CA ALA A 247 13.86 -6.18 5.46
C ALA A 247 13.73 -7.03 4.19
N GLY A 248 13.41 -8.32 4.31
CA GLY A 248 13.09 -9.22 3.19
C GLY A 248 11.61 -9.27 2.85
N SER A 249 10.85 -8.24 3.25
CA SER A 249 9.44 -8.06 2.90
C SER A 249 8.50 -9.10 3.55
N ALA A 250 7.24 -9.20 3.09
CA ALA A 250 6.27 -10.15 3.60
C ALA A 250 6.67 -11.61 3.34
N LYS A 251 7.46 -11.88 2.29
CA LYS A 251 8.01 -13.22 2.02
C LYS A 251 8.87 -13.73 3.19
N GLU A 252 9.72 -12.86 3.76
CA GLU A 252 10.48 -13.17 4.96
C GLU A 252 9.58 -13.29 6.17
N TYR A 253 8.69 -12.32 6.38
CA TYR A 253 7.83 -12.22 7.55
C TYR A 253 6.91 -13.42 7.73
N TYR A 254 6.31 -13.92 6.65
CA TYR A 254 5.38 -15.06 6.68
C TYR A 254 6.01 -16.41 6.29
N GLY A 255 7.24 -16.42 5.79
CA GLY A 255 7.91 -17.64 5.34
C GLY A 255 7.27 -18.27 4.10
N VAL A 256 6.47 -17.51 3.32
CA VAL A 256 5.77 -18.02 2.13
C VAL A 256 6.36 -17.40 0.87
N GLN A 257 6.69 -18.24 -0.12
CA GLN A 257 7.25 -17.82 -1.40
C GLN A 257 6.14 -17.54 -2.42
N ALA A 258 6.24 -16.39 -3.11
CA ALA A 258 5.47 -16.08 -4.30
C ALA A 258 6.35 -16.18 -5.56
N ASP A 259 5.74 -16.48 -6.70
CA ASP A 259 6.44 -16.60 -7.99
C ASP A 259 6.86 -15.23 -8.53
N LEU A 260 5.96 -14.25 -8.38
CA LEU A 260 6.17 -12.85 -8.74
C LEU A 260 5.82 -11.95 -7.54
N VAL A 261 6.51 -10.83 -7.44
CA VAL A 261 6.26 -9.83 -6.39
C VAL A 261 6.28 -8.44 -7.01
N THR A 262 5.37 -7.57 -6.55
CA THR A 262 5.35 -6.16 -6.96
C THR A 262 5.72 -5.25 -5.79
N TYR A 263 6.50 -4.23 -6.06
CA TYR A 263 7.00 -3.27 -5.09
C TYR A 263 6.72 -1.83 -5.53
N GLY A 264 6.74 -0.93 -4.58
CA GLY A 264 6.58 0.51 -4.78
C GLY A 264 6.86 1.26 -3.48
N LYS A 265 6.31 2.47 -3.35
CA LYS A 265 6.34 3.23 -2.10
C LYS A 265 7.73 3.30 -1.45
N ILE A 266 8.03 2.43 -0.48
CA ILE A 266 9.30 2.43 0.29
C ILE A 266 10.53 2.39 -0.64
N ILE A 267 10.49 1.59 -1.71
CA ILE A 267 11.63 1.48 -2.63
C ILE A 267 11.96 2.78 -3.37
N GLY A 268 11.16 3.80 -3.23
CA GLY A 268 11.38 5.11 -3.86
C GLY A 268 11.96 6.18 -2.94
N GLY A 269 12.01 5.95 -1.62
CA GLY A 269 12.46 6.99 -0.68
C GLY A 269 11.69 8.30 -0.77
N GLY A 270 10.41 8.25 -1.21
CA GLY A 270 9.55 9.40 -1.49
C GLY A 270 9.43 9.80 -2.97
N MET A 271 10.26 9.24 -3.85
CA MET A 271 10.19 9.46 -5.29
C MET A 271 9.24 8.46 -5.98
N PRO A 272 8.64 8.84 -7.13
CA PRO A 272 7.80 7.96 -7.93
C PRO A 272 8.59 6.75 -8.43
N VAL A 273 8.17 5.54 -8.05
CA VAL A 273 8.82 4.30 -8.44
C VAL A 273 7.87 3.11 -8.24
N GLY A 274 8.10 2.07 -9.00
CA GLY A 274 7.60 0.72 -8.78
C GLY A 274 8.60 -0.29 -9.30
N ALA A 275 8.41 -1.57 -8.96
CA ALA A 275 9.18 -2.67 -9.49
C ALA A 275 8.36 -3.95 -9.48
N TYR A 276 8.66 -4.87 -10.38
CA TYR A 276 8.21 -6.25 -10.28
C TYR A 276 9.41 -7.19 -10.39
N ALA A 277 9.33 -8.31 -9.71
CA ALA A 277 10.47 -9.16 -9.48
C ALA A 277 10.05 -10.63 -9.37
N GLY A 278 11.00 -11.54 -9.61
CA GLY A 278 10.77 -12.97 -9.52
C GLY A 278 12.01 -13.79 -9.84
N SER A 279 11.81 -15.08 -10.11
CA SER A 279 12.87 -15.95 -10.57
C SER A 279 13.40 -15.53 -11.95
N ARG A 280 14.66 -15.84 -12.24
CA ARG A 280 15.29 -15.59 -13.53
C ARG A 280 14.46 -16.17 -14.69
N ALA A 281 13.97 -17.40 -14.54
CA ALA A 281 13.20 -18.10 -15.56
C ALA A 281 11.91 -17.36 -15.95
N LEU A 282 11.26 -16.68 -15.01
CA LEU A 282 10.10 -15.84 -15.29
C LEU A 282 10.52 -14.49 -15.87
N MET A 283 11.47 -13.82 -15.25
CA MET A 283 11.82 -12.44 -15.61
C MET A 283 12.54 -12.33 -16.95
N GLU A 284 13.25 -13.35 -17.41
CA GLU A 284 13.86 -13.40 -18.76
C GLU A 284 12.83 -13.51 -19.89
N GLN A 285 11.55 -13.77 -19.59
CA GLN A 285 10.47 -13.68 -20.58
C GLN A 285 10.09 -12.22 -20.89
N VAL A 286 10.57 -11.25 -20.13
CA VAL A 286 10.33 -9.83 -20.38
C VAL A 286 11.31 -9.32 -21.46
N ALA A 287 10.81 -8.51 -22.36
CA ALA A 287 11.64 -7.86 -23.40
C ALA A 287 12.77 -7.02 -22.76
N PRO A 288 13.99 -6.98 -23.37
CA PRO A 288 14.35 -7.47 -24.70
C PRO A 288 14.73 -8.97 -24.75
N THR A 289 14.84 -9.66 -23.62
CA THR A 289 15.26 -11.06 -23.57
C THR A 289 14.16 -11.99 -24.08
N GLY A 290 12.91 -11.76 -23.65
CA GLY A 290 11.73 -12.53 -24.02
C GLY A 290 10.69 -11.70 -24.80
N PRO A 291 9.55 -12.31 -25.14
CA PRO A 291 8.53 -11.68 -25.99
C PRO A 291 7.56 -10.75 -25.23
N ILE A 292 7.59 -10.72 -23.90
CA ILE A 292 6.60 -9.98 -23.11
C ILE A 292 7.04 -8.53 -22.95
N TYR A 293 6.29 -7.61 -23.56
CA TYR A 293 6.68 -6.20 -23.66
C TYR A 293 6.36 -5.39 -22.40
N GLN A 294 7.33 -4.62 -21.94
CA GLN A 294 7.20 -3.54 -20.97
C GLN A 294 8.22 -2.46 -21.32
N ALA A 295 7.84 -1.19 -21.25
CA ALA A 295 8.72 -0.04 -21.44
C ALA A 295 8.27 1.14 -20.57
N GLY A 296 9.20 2.03 -20.23
CA GLY A 296 8.90 3.27 -19.50
C GLY A 296 10.06 4.24 -19.64
N THR A 297 9.77 5.45 -20.15
CA THR A 297 10.79 6.50 -20.37
C THR A 297 11.55 6.84 -19.08
N LEU A 298 10.86 6.83 -17.95
CA LEU A 298 11.44 7.19 -16.65
C LEU A 298 11.66 5.98 -15.73
N SER A 299 11.46 4.76 -16.22
CA SER A 299 11.78 3.54 -15.47
C SER A 299 13.25 3.52 -15.11
N GLY A 300 13.58 3.32 -13.83
CA GLY A 300 14.98 3.41 -13.37
C GLY A 300 15.52 4.84 -13.31
N ASN A 301 14.64 5.85 -13.15
CA ASN A 301 15.08 7.26 -13.04
C ASN A 301 16.20 7.40 -12.01
N PRO A 302 17.35 8.01 -12.38
CA PRO A 302 18.54 8.02 -11.52
C PRO A 302 18.33 8.73 -10.18
N VAL A 303 17.47 9.74 -10.11
CA VAL A 303 17.16 10.44 -8.86
C VAL A 303 16.30 9.57 -7.97
N ALA A 304 15.31 8.87 -8.54
CA ALA A 304 14.50 7.91 -7.81
C ALA A 304 15.32 6.71 -7.30
N MET A 305 16.26 6.20 -8.13
CA MET A 305 17.16 5.12 -7.71
C MET A 305 18.08 5.57 -6.57
N ALA A 306 18.64 6.78 -6.62
CA ALA A 306 19.47 7.31 -5.55
C ALA A 306 18.68 7.44 -4.21
N ALA A 307 17.45 7.94 -4.27
CA ALA A 307 16.58 8.04 -3.08
C ALA A 307 16.26 6.66 -2.50
N GLY A 308 15.86 5.71 -3.37
CA GLY A 308 15.51 4.35 -2.98
C GLY A 308 16.70 3.59 -2.38
N LEU A 309 17.88 3.64 -3.03
CA LEU A 309 19.11 3.04 -2.53
C LEU A 309 19.49 3.58 -1.15
N ALA A 310 19.45 4.90 -0.96
CA ALA A 310 19.74 5.51 0.33
C ALA A 310 18.78 4.97 1.40
N GLN A 311 17.48 4.91 1.12
CA GLN A 311 16.50 4.36 2.06
C GLN A 311 16.72 2.88 2.35
N LEU A 312 16.94 2.04 1.35
CA LEU A 312 17.16 0.60 1.54
C LEU A 312 18.47 0.31 2.28
N ASN A 313 19.52 1.10 2.07
CA ASN A 313 20.76 0.98 2.83
C ASN A 313 20.53 1.27 4.31
N ILE A 314 19.86 2.37 4.64
CA ILE A 314 19.54 2.72 6.03
C ILE A 314 18.71 1.60 6.70
N ILE A 315 17.69 1.08 6.01
CA ILE A 315 16.86 -0.03 6.52
C ILE A 315 17.70 -1.29 6.78
N THR A 316 18.68 -1.58 5.93
CA THR A 316 19.57 -2.74 6.10
C THR A 316 20.53 -2.56 7.27
N ASP A 317 21.08 -1.36 7.40
CA ASP A 317 22.07 -1.04 8.43
C ASP A 317 21.45 -0.87 9.82
N HIS A 318 20.13 -0.58 9.87
CA HIS A 318 19.35 -0.27 11.07
C HIS A 318 18.10 -1.15 11.19
N SER A 319 18.27 -2.47 11.27
CA SER A 319 17.14 -3.42 11.34
C SER A 319 16.29 -3.27 12.60
N GLU A 320 16.80 -2.65 13.67
CA GLU A 320 16.08 -2.32 14.89
C GLU A 320 14.86 -1.43 14.67
N ILE A 321 14.78 -0.70 13.55
CA ILE A 321 13.63 0.16 13.21
C ILE A 321 12.31 -0.62 13.19
N TYR A 322 12.33 -1.88 12.77
CA TYR A 322 11.12 -2.72 12.72
C TYR A 322 10.54 -2.95 14.11
N THR A 323 11.41 -3.29 15.08
CA THR A 323 11.00 -3.46 16.49
C THR A 323 10.49 -2.16 17.09
N VAL A 324 11.15 -1.04 16.81
CA VAL A 324 10.73 0.30 17.29
C VAL A 324 9.35 0.65 16.74
N MET A 325 9.14 0.48 15.44
CA MET A 325 7.87 0.79 14.79
C MET A 325 6.73 -0.10 15.29
N GLU A 326 6.98 -1.41 15.42
CA GLU A 326 5.97 -2.37 15.91
C GLU A 326 5.61 -2.10 17.37
N THR A 327 6.59 -1.81 18.22
CA THR A 327 6.36 -1.42 19.62
C THR A 327 5.51 -0.16 19.70
N SER A 328 5.81 0.84 18.88
CA SER A 328 5.07 2.10 18.82
C SER A 328 3.63 1.90 18.31
N ALA A 329 3.44 1.09 17.27
CA ALA A 329 2.12 0.76 16.75
C ALA A 329 1.29 -0.03 17.76
N SER A 330 1.90 -1.00 18.46
CA SER A 330 1.25 -1.78 19.51
C SER A 330 0.84 -0.93 20.70
N TYR A 331 1.70 0.03 21.09
CA TYR A 331 1.38 1.02 22.13
C TYR A 331 0.13 1.82 21.74
N LEU A 332 0.09 2.40 20.53
CA LEU A 332 -1.06 3.15 20.04
C LEU A 332 -2.32 2.28 19.97
N ALA A 333 -2.23 1.08 19.36
CA ALA A 333 -3.37 0.19 19.20
C ALA A 333 -4.00 -0.19 20.54
N ASN A 334 -3.20 -0.48 21.56
CA ASN A 334 -3.69 -0.84 22.89
C ASN A 334 -4.37 0.35 23.58
N HIS A 335 -3.79 1.55 23.48
CA HIS A 335 -4.39 2.75 24.07
C HIS A 335 -5.67 3.17 23.36
N LEU A 336 -5.73 3.06 22.02
CA LEU A 336 -6.95 3.36 21.28
C LEU A 336 -8.10 2.42 21.68
N ARG A 337 -7.83 1.10 21.83
CA ARG A 337 -8.85 0.14 22.29
C ARG A 337 -9.33 0.46 23.72
N ALA A 338 -8.38 0.73 24.63
CA ALA A 338 -8.69 1.05 26.02
C ALA A 338 -9.49 2.33 26.14
N SER A 339 -9.09 3.38 25.41
CA SER A 339 -9.76 4.67 25.41
C SER A 339 -11.16 4.59 24.83
N ALA A 340 -11.35 3.93 23.68
CA ALA A 340 -12.66 3.73 23.09
C ALA A 340 -13.60 2.97 24.05
N ALA A 341 -13.11 1.89 24.66
CA ALA A 341 -13.88 1.10 25.63
C ALA A 341 -14.29 1.93 26.87
N LYS A 342 -13.39 2.77 27.39
CA LYS A 342 -13.66 3.69 28.51
C LYS A 342 -14.86 4.62 28.22
N HIS A 343 -15.00 5.04 26.97
CA HIS A 343 -16.09 5.92 26.52
C HIS A 343 -17.29 5.17 25.93
N GLY A 344 -17.35 3.84 26.06
CA GLY A 344 -18.46 3.03 25.56
C GLY A 344 -18.58 2.95 24.04
N LEU A 345 -17.49 3.20 23.32
CA LEU A 345 -17.45 3.14 21.86
C LEU A 345 -16.96 1.76 21.38
N SER A 346 -17.70 1.17 20.44
CA SER A 346 -17.30 -0.08 19.79
C SER A 346 -16.24 0.21 18.72
N VAL A 347 -14.97 0.01 19.07
CA VAL A 347 -13.83 0.21 18.15
C VAL A 347 -12.95 -1.04 18.15
N GLN A 348 -12.78 -1.64 16.98
CA GLN A 348 -11.80 -2.69 16.73
C GLN A 348 -10.52 -2.04 16.19
N VAL A 349 -9.36 -2.49 16.63
CA VAL A 349 -8.09 -1.99 16.08
C VAL A 349 -7.26 -3.17 15.60
N ASN A 350 -7.15 -3.31 14.29
CA ASN A 350 -6.22 -4.25 13.70
C ASN A 350 -4.82 -3.62 13.63
N GLN A 351 -3.79 -4.42 13.91
CA GLN A 351 -2.39 -3.99 13.87
C GLN A 351 -1.49 -5.15 13.48
N ILE A 352 -0.51 -4.89 12.63
CA ILE A 352 0.58 -5.80 12.29
C ILE A 352 1.83 -5.02 11.90
N GLY A 353 2.97 -5.35 12.52
CA GLY A 353 4.17 -4.52 12.39
C GLY A 353 3.85 -3.06 12.67
N SER A 354 4.20 -2.18 11.74
CA SER A 354 3.95 -0.73 11.81
C SER A 354 2.65 -0.25 11.15
N LEU A 355 1.79 -1.19 10.71
CA LEU A 355 0.49 -0.91 10.11
C LEU A 355 -0.61 -1.07 11.15
N MET A 356 -1.56 -0.14 11.18
CA MET A 356 -2.75 -0.27 12.03
C MET A 356 -3.96 0.44 11.43
N CYS A 357 -5.16 0.03 11.85
CA CYS A 357 -6.41 0.69 11.48
C CYS A 357 -7.43 0.55 12.62
N PRO A 358 -7.98 1.65 13.14
CA PRO A 358 -9.14 1.63 14.01
C PRO A 358 -10.42 1.53 13.17
N TYR A 359 -11.26 0.53 13.43
CA TYR A 359 -12.55 0.36 12.81
C TYR A 359 -13.67 0.65 13.82
N PHE A 360 -14.62 1.49 13.48
CA PHE A 360 -15.82 1.70 14.26
C PHE A 360 -16.81 0.56 14.00
N ALA A 361 -16.54 -0.59 14.59
CA ALA A 361 -17.26 -1.85 14.38
C ALA A 361 -17.43 -2.61 15.70
N GLU A 362 -18.53 -3.35 15.85
CA GLU A 362 -18.80 -4.18 17.02
C GLU A 362 -17.98 -5.48 17.02
N ASN A 363 -17.78 -6.04 15.84
CA ASN A 363 -17.14 -7.34 15.65
C ASN A 363 -15.73 -7.19 15.03
N PRO A 364 -14.85 -8.16 15.24
CA PRO A 364 -13.54 -8.21 14.59
C PRO A 364 -13.64 -8.11 13.07
N VAL A 365 -12.74 -7.37 12.46
CA VAL A 365 -12.68 -7.17 11.00
C VAL A 365 -11.61 -8.11 10.42
N LYS A 366 -12.05 -9.10 9.66
CA LYS A 366 -11.20 -10.15 9.09
C LYS A 366 -11.25 -10.24 7.56
N CYS A 367 -12.20 -9.54 6.95
CA CYS A 367 -12.39 -9.48 5.50
C CYS A 367 -13.08 -8.18 5.09
N TYR A 368 -13.24 -7.96 3.78
CA TYR A 368 -13.90 -6.76 3.26
C TYR A 368 -15.36 -6.63 3.67
N ALA A 369 -16.07 -7.75 3.76
CA ALA A 369 -17.46 -7.77 4.21
C ALA A 369 -17.62 -7.25 5.65
N ASP A 370 -16.63 -7.51 6.51
CA ASP A 370 -16.64 -6.98 7.89
C ASP A 370 -16.24 -5.49 7.88
N ALA A 371 -15.19 -5.13 7.12
CA ALA A 371 -14.77 -3.73 7.00
C ALA A 371 -15.91 -2.82 6.54
N LYS A 372 -16.74 -3.27 5.59
CA LYS A 372 -17.91 -2.53 5.09
C LYS A 372 -19.01 -2.28 6.16
N LYS A 373 -19.04 -3.05 7.24
CA LYS A 373 -19.98 -2.85 8.35
C LYS A 373 -19.54 -1.74 9.31
N SER A 374 -18.31 -1.22 9.17
CA SER A 374 -17.82 -0.13 10.00
C SER A 374 -18.64 1.15 9.79
N ASP A 375 -18.88 1.87 10.90
CA ASP A 375 -19.56 3.16 10.87
C ASP A 375 -18.64 4.25 10.35
N THR A 376 -18.71 4.51 9.06
CA THR A 376 -17.88 5.54 8.39
C THR A 376 -18.22 6.96 8.84
N LYS A 377 -19.41 7.22 9.40
CA LYS A 377 -19.77 8.53 9.96
C LYS A 377 -19.04 8.76 11.28
N ARG A 378 -18.98 7.73 12.13
CA ARG A 378 -18.18 7.79 13.36
C ARG A 378 -16.69 7.94 13.05
N TYR A 379 -16.19 7.24 12.02
CA TYR A 379 -14.82 7.46 11.57
C TYR A 379 -14.58 8.91 11.12
N ALA A 380 -15.52 9.51 10.38
CA ALA A 380 -15.41 10.91 9.96
C ALA A 380 -15.37 11.87 11.16
N ALA A 381 -16.19 11.63 12.20
CA ALA A 381 -16.14 12.39 13.45
C ALA A 381 -14.78 12.23 14.16
N TYR A 382 -14.30 11.00 14.29
CA TYR A 382 -12.98 10.68 14.86
C TYR A 382 -11.86 11.38 14.08
N PHE A 383 -11.82 11.24 12.74
CA PHE A 383 -10.84 11.89 11.89
C PHE A 383 -10.79 13.41 12.13
N ASN A 384 -11.95 14.08 12.12
CA ASN A 384 -12.01 15.53 12.32
C ASN A 384 -11.62 15.95 13.74
N GLY A 385 -11.98 15.18 14.76
CA GLY A 385 -11.54 15.39 16.14
C GLY A 385 -10.03 15.27 16.30
N MET A 386 -9.43 14.26 15.70
CA MET A 386 -7.97 14.06 15.67
C MET A 386 -7.26 15.17 14.90
N LEU A 387 -7.78 15.54 13.72
CA LEU A 387 -7.22 16.62 12.89
C LEU A 387 -7.22 17.96 13.62
N LYS A 388 -8.31 18.28 14.34
CA LYS A 388 -8.43 19.48 15.20
C LYS A 388 -7.36 19.53 16.29
N ARG A 389 -6.87 18.36 16.72
CA ARG A 389 -5.87 18.20 17.77
C ARG A 389 -4.44 17.98 17.25
N GLY A 390 -4.22 18.27 15.96
CA GLY A 390 -2.88 18.18 15.37
C GLY A 390 -2.45 16.75 14.98
N ILE A 391 -3.38 15.81 14.80
CA ILE A 391 -3.07 14.46 14.35
C ILE A 391 -3.64 14.26 12.93
N TYR A 392 -2.77 13.97 11.97
CA TYR A 392 -3.15 13.77 10.57
C TYR A 392 -3.28 12.28 10.26
N LEU A 393 -4.53 11.83 10.12
CA LEU A 393 -4.90 10.46 9.76
C LEU A 393 -5.29 10.38 8.28
N ALA A 394 -5.48 9.17 7.76
CA ALA A 394 -6.04 8.97 6.45
C ALA A 394 -7.52 9.42 6.40
N PRO A 395 -7.94 10.20 5.40
CA PRO A 395 -9.31 10.70 5.30
C PRO A 395 -10.29 9.64 4.74
N SER A 396 -10.17 8.41 5.21
CA SER A 396 -11.03 7.27 4.87
C SER A 396 -10.86 6.14 5.88
N GLN A 397 -12.00 5.54 6.30
CA GLN A 397 -12.01 4.35 7.16
C GLN A 397 -11.23 3.16 6.58
N PHE A 398 -11.11 3.10 5.26
CA PHE A 398 -10.53 1.95 4.55
C PHE A 398 -9.04 2.11 4.26
N GLU A 399 -8.38 3.05 4.90
CA GLU A 399 -6.95 3.30 4.75
C GLU A 399 -6.18 2.94 6.02
N ALA A 400 -4.93 2.55 5.84
CA ALA A 400 -4.04 2.24 6.95
C ALA A 400 -3.46 3.51 7.60
N MET A 401 -3.20 3.43 8.91
CA MET A 401 -2.25 4.29 9.60
C MET A 401 -0.85 3.68 9.50
N PHE A 402 0.15 4.51 9.27
CA PHE A 402 1.55 4.12 9.14
C PHE A 402 2.40 4.72 10.26
N VAL A 403 2.94 3.87 11.13
CA VAL A 403 3.93 4.30 12.12
C VAL A 403 5.31 4.26 11.47
N SER A 404 6.08 5.33 11.59
CA SER A 404 7.45 5.44 11.12
C SER A 404 8.46 5.27 12.25
N SER A 405 9.72 5.04 11.90
CA SER A 405 10.81 4.87 12.87
C SER A 405 11.13 6.14 13.67
N VAL A 406 10.58 7.28 13.26
CA VAL A 406 10.86 8.60 13.86
C VAL A 406 9.70 9.17 14.67
N HIS A 407 8.58 8.45 14.81
CA HIS A 407 7.55 8.82 15.78
C HIS A 407 8.13 8.71 17.20
N THR A 408 8.22 9.83 17.88
CA THR A 408 8.78 9.90 19.23
C THR A 408 7.76 9.44 20.28
N GLN A 409 8.23 9.14 21.50
CA GLN A 409 7.34 8.85 22.63
C GLN A 409 6.38 10.01 22.91
N ASN A 410 6.82 11.26 22.68
CA ASN A 410 5.97 12.43 22.82
C ASN A 410 4.87 12.46 21.76
N ASP A 411 5.17 12.11 20.49
CA ASP A 411 4.17 12.03 19.42
C ASP A 411 3.11 10.97 19.76
N LEU A 412 3.54 9.81 20.26
CA LEU A 412 2.64 8.75 20.67
C LEU A 412 1.74 9.18 21.83
N ALA A 413 2.31 9.85 22.87
CA ALA A 413 1.55 10.35 24.00
C ALA A 413 0.53 11.42 23.58
N CYS A 414 0.94 12.39 22.74
CA CYS A 414 0.04 13.40 22.18
C CYS A 414 -1.10 12.76 21.37
N THR A 415 -0.80 11.71 20.59
CA THR A 415 -1.81 11.01 19.80
C THR A 415 -2.81 10.26 20.68
N VAL A 416 -2.34 9.61 21.75
CA VAL A 416 -3.22 8.93 22.72
C VAL A 416 -4.12 9.94 23.42
N GLN A 417 -3.58 11.08 23.87
CA GLN A 417 -4.36 12.14 24.50
C GLN A 417 -5.41 12.70 23.53
N ALA A 418 -5.03 12.99 22.29
CA ALA A 418 -5.95 13.49 21.26
C ALA A 418 -7.09 12.51 20.99
N ALA A 419 -6.78 11.20 20.96
CA ALA A 419 -7.78 10.15 20.79
C ALA A 419 -8.74 10.06 21.99
N GLU A 420 -8.21 10.10 23.22
CA GLU A 420 -9.01 10.09 24.45
C GLU A 420 -10.03 11.24 24.48
N GLU A 421 -9.57 12.46 24.21
CA GLU A 421 -10.42 13.65 24.17
C GLU A 421 -11.45 13.57 23.03
N THR A 422 -11.04 13.02 21.87
CA THR A 422 -11.95 12.83 20.72
C THR A 422 -13.04 11.80 21.03
N PHE A 423 -12.69 10.67 21.65
CA PHE A 423 -13.65 9.66 22.02
C PHE A 423 -14.61 10.16 23.12
N ALA A 424 -14.14 10.98 24.07
CA ALA A 424 -15.01 11.64 25.06
C ALA A 424 -16.05 12.53 24.36
N GLU A 425 -15.64 13.42 23.43
CA GLU A 425 -16.55 14.27 22.65
C GLU A 425 -17.55 13.45 21.79
N MET A 426 -17.16 12.28 21.32
CA MET A 426 -18.03 11.41 20.49
C MET A 426 -19.05 10.60 21.31
N ALA A 427 -18.83 10.46 22.61
CA ALA A 427 -19.72 9.74 23.53
C ALA A 427 -20.82 10.65 24.11
N GLU A 428 -20.66 11.97 24.03
CA GLU A 428 -21.68 12.97 24.39
C GLU A 428 -22.77 13.10 23.32
#